data_a78ce2e9f1ef356c9c9227816b8e0a50
#
_entry.id   a78ce2e9f1ef356c9c9227816b8e0a50
#
_cell.length_a   1.000
_cell.length_b   1.000
_cell.length_c   1.000
_cell.angle_alpha   90.00
_cell.angle_beta   90.00
_cell.angle_gamma   90.00
#
_symmetry.space_group_name_H-M   'P 1'
#
loop_
_entity.id
_entity.type
_entity.pdbx_description
1 polymer ?
#
loop_
_entity_poly.entity_id
_entity_poly.type
_entity_poly.pdbx_seq_one_letter_code
_entity_poly.pdbx_strand_id
1 'polypeptide(L)'
;MATVDIEKVLETCLLAGKIMLESDAEMYRVEDTMSRIALASGDYRLVSYVTQTGLFVGLDGTSTIRMVQILNRSINLEKVSNINQLSREYVMGDYTLDELLTKLKELEQERKFFPLWLRFISAAVVSGTIMILFGGVWSDLFLTCLIGGLGYILYYSSLKVLRIKFLSEFLAAFFIGCAALLSSQLGLGINQDMIIIGCVMPLVPGVQMTNALRDLLAGHYLSGVSRGTEAMMTASMIGFAIAFVFQLFY
;
A
#
# COMPACT_ATOMS: atom_id res chain seq x y z
N MET A 1 -13.38 -7.36 -39.76
CA MET A 1 -13.12 -7.13 -38.34
C MET A 1 -13.30 -8.47 -37.64
N ALA A 2 -12.24 -9.06 -37.10
CA ALA A 2 -12.38 -10.24 -36.26
C ALA A 2 -13.22 -9.84 -35.04
N THR A 3 -14.28 -10.59 -34.75
CA THR A 3 -15.10 -10.40 -33.54
C THR A 3 -14.17 -10.62 -32.36
N VAL A 4 -13.77 -9.54 -31.70
CA VAL A 4 -12.96 -9.64 -30.47
C VAL A 4 -13.80 -10.40 -29.45
N ASP A 5 -13.22 -11.42 -28.88
CA ASP A 5 -13.88 -12.26 -27.87
C ASP A 5 -14.18 -11.41 -26.62
N ILE A 6 -15.48 -11.11 -26.42
CA ILE A 6 -15.97 -10.36 -25.28
C ILE A 6 -15.49 -10.94 -23.96
N GLU A 7 -15.42 -12.26 -23.86
CA GLU A 7 -14.94 -12.91 -22.63
C GLU A 7 -13.47 -12.60 -22.36
N LYS A 8 -12.65 -12.52 -23.41
CA LYS A 8 -11.24 -12.18 -23.31
C LYS A 8 -11.03 -10.72 -22.92
N VAL A 9 -11.86 -9.79 -23.44
CA VAL A 9 -11.82 -8.38 -23.03
C VAL A 9 -12.14 -8.26 -21.55
N LEU A 10 -13.20 -8.92 -21.09
CA LEU A 10 -13.57 -8.92 -19.67
C LEU A 10 -12.48 -9.55 -18.79
N GLU A 11 -11.85 -10.66 -19.22
CA GLU A 11 -10.74 -11.29 -18.49
C GLU A 11 -9.57 -10.32 -18.36
N THR A 12 -9.19 -9.65 -19.44
CA THR A 12 -8.05 -8.73 -19.46
C THR A 12 -8.31 -7.51 -18.57
N CYS A 13 -9.50 -6.89 -18.66
CA CYS A 13 -9.89 -5.78 -17.79
C CYS A 13 -9.92 -6.20 -16.31
N LEU A 14 -10.52 -7.36 -16.01
CA LEU A 14 -10.62 -7.87 -14.66
C LEU A 14 -9.23 -8.15 -14.06
N LEU A 15 -8.32 -8.75 -14.84
CA LEU A 15 -6.96 -9.04 -14.38
C LEU A 15 -6.17 -7.75 -14.13
N ALA A 16 -6.23 -6.77 -15.04
CA ALA A 16 -5.59 -5.48 -14.85
C ALA A 16 -6.10 -4.78 -13.57
N GLY A 17 -7.42 -4.72 -13.40
CA GLY A 17 -8.05 -4.14 -12.22
C GLY A 17 -7.66 -4.87 -10.93
N LYS A 18 -7.65 -6.20 -10.94
CA LYS A 18 -7.22 -7.04 -9.81
C LYS A 18 -5.81 -6.71 -9.37
N ILE A 19 -4.83 -6.73 -10.29
CA ILE A 19 -3.43 -6.49 -9.95
C ILE A 19 -3.24 -5.07 -9.41
N MET A 20 -3.96 -4.08 -9.96
CA MET A 20 -3.92 -2.69 -9.45
C MET A 20 -4.49 -2.60 -8.03
N LEU A 21 -5.62 -3.24 -7.74
CA LEU A 21 -6.23 -3.24 -6.40
C LEU A 21 -5.35 -3.98 -5.38
N GLU A 22 -4.78 -5.12 -5.74
CA GLU A 22 -3.82 -5.85 -4.90
C GLU A 22 -2.54 -5.03 -4.64
N SER A 23 -2.23 -4.09 -5.54
CA SER A 23 -1.09 -3.16 -5.43
C SER A 23 -1.44 -1.82 -4.76
N ASP A 24 -2.65 -1.71 -4.21
CA ASP A 24 -3.18 -0.55 -3.47
C ASP A 24 -3.29 0.74 -4.31
N ALA A 25 -3.64 0.61 -5.61
CA ALA A 25 -3.94 1.74 -6.48
C ALA A 25 -5.23 2.48 -6.06
N GLU A 26 -5.35 3.75 -6.45
CA GLU A 26 -6.57 4.54 -6.27
C GLU A 26 -7.71 4.00 -7.15
N MET A 27 -8.95 4.01 -6.64
CA MET A 27 -10.12 3.40 -7.32
C MET A 27 -10.38 4.01 -8.70
N TYR A 28 -10.34 5.34 -8.81
CA TYR A 28 -10.54 6.02 -10.09
C TYR A 28 -9.52 5.60 -11.15
N ARG A 29 -8.27 5.33 -10.73
CA ARG A 29 -7.20 4.90 -11.64
C ARG A 29 -7.43 3.47 -12.14
N VAL A 30 -7.96 2.61 -11.27
CA VAL A 30 -8.35 1.24 -11.64
C VAL A 30 -9.44 1.28 -12.71
N GLU A 31 -10.51 2.06 -12.48
CA GLU A 31 -11.62 2.22 -13.42
C GLU A 31 -11.18 2.83 -14.76
N ASP A 32 -10.36 3.89 -14.74
CA ASP A 32 -9.84 4.53 -15.95
C ASP A 32 -9.00 3.55 -16.78
N THR A 33 -8.11 2.79 -16.13
CA THR A 33 -7.25 1.83 -16.83
C THR A 33 -8.07 0.72 -17.48
N MET A 34 -9.03 0.14 -16.77
CA MET A 34 -9.90 -0.90 -17.31
C MET A 34 -10.77 -0.37 -18.46
N SER A 35 -11.33 0.82 -18.30
CA SER A 35 -12.15 1.47 -19.34
C SER A 35 -11.38 1.73 -20.62
N ARG A 36 -10.11 2.18 -20.51
CA ARG A 36 -9.21 2.37 -21.67
C ARG A 36 -8.93 1.08 -22.40
N ILE A 37 -8.67 -0.02 -21.67
CA ILE A 37 -8.45 -1.35 -22.26
C ILE A 37 -9.70 -1.80 -23.01
N ALA A 38 -10.87 -1.71 -22.41
CA ALA A 38 -12.13 -2.11 -23.03
C ALA A 38 -12.44 -1.29 -24.30
N LEU A 39 -12.26 0.04 -24.24
CA LEU A 39 -12.49 0.93 -25.37
C LEU A 39 -11.57 0.61 -26.55
N ALA A 40 -10.29 0.40 -26.30
CA ALA A 40 -9.30 0.04 -27.33
C ALA A 40 -9.51 -1.36 -27.91
N SER A 41 -10.20 -2.26 -27.19
CA SER A 41 -10.47 -3.62 -27.65
C SER A 41 -11.59 -3.74 -28.68
N GLY A 42 -12.43 -2.73 -28.87
CA GLY A 42 -13.54 -2.78 -29.83
C GLY A 42 -14.64 -1.76 -29.52
N ASP A 43 -14.29 -0.62 -28.94
CA ASP A 43 -15.21 0.45 -28.53
C ASP A 43 -16.27 -0.02 -27.52
N TYR A 44 -15.87 -0.97 -26.66
CA TYR A 44 -16.75 -1.48 -25.61
C TYR A 44 -16.82 -0.52 -24.43
N ARG A 45 -18.04 -0.16 -24.03
CA ARG A 45 -18.27 0.60 -22.80
C ARG A 45 -18.23 -0.34 -21.59
N LEU A 46 -17.19 -0.21 -20.77
CA LEU A 46 -17.06 -0.97 -19.53
C LEU A 46 -17.98 -0.39 -18.45
N VAL A 47 -18.70 -1.27 -17.77
CA VAL A 47 -19.40 -0.97 -16.53
C VAL A 47 -18.66 -1.69 -15.41
N SER A 48 -18.15 -0.93 -14.45
CA SER A 48 -17.37 -1.49 -13.35
C SER A 48 -17.86 -1.00 -11.99
N TYR A 49 -17.77 -1.86 -11.00
CA TYR A 49 -17.97 -1.49 -9.60
C TYR A 49 -16.75 -1.95 -8.81
N VAL A 50 -15.98 -0.98 -8.34
CA VAL A 50 -14.68 -1.20 -7.73
C VAL A 50 -14.75 -0.90 -6.24
N THR A 51 -14.32 -1.87 -5.43
CA THR A 51 -14.15 -1.72 -3.98
C THR A 51 -12.79 -2.25 -3.55
N GLN A 52 -12.40 -1.97 -2.32
CA GLN A 52 -11.14 -2.51 -1.78
C GLN A 52 -11.09 -4.04 -1.69
N THR A 53 -12.23 -4.70 -1.58
CA THR A 53 -12.34 -6.14 -1.33
C THR A 53 -12.89 -6.92 -2.50
N GLY A 54 -13.35 -6.23 -3.55
CA GLY A 54 -13.92 -6.87 -4.73
C GLY A 54 -14.05 -5.94 -5.91
N LEU A 55 -14.05 -6.55 -7.08
CA LEU A 55 -14.16 -5.91 -8.37
C LEU A 55 -15.19 -6.65 -9.20
N PHE A 56 -16.15 -5.91 -9.75
CA PHE A 56 -17.16 -6.40 -10.68
C PHE A 56 -17.00 -5.66 -12.01
N VAL A 57 -17.01 -6.37 -13.11
CA VAL A 57 -16.90 -5.81 -14.46
C VAL A 57 -17.90 -6.46 -15.39
N GLY A 58 -18.50 -5.65 -16.26
CA GLY A 58 -19.37 -6.05 -17.36
C GLY A 58 -19.20 -5.09 -18.53
N LEU A 59 -19.70 -5.47 -19.71
CA LEU A 59 -19.78 -4.57 -20.85
C LEU A 59 -21.24 -4.15 -21.05
N ASP A 60 -21.43 -2.88 -21.33
CA ASP A 60 -22.76 -2.32 -21.61
C ASP A 60 -23.44 -3.08 -22.77
N GLY A 61 -24.71 -3.41 -22.61
CA GLY A 61 -25.44 -4.20 -23.59
C GLY A 61 -25.21 -5.71 -23.54
N THR A 62 -24.40 -6.22 -22.58
CA THR A 62 -24.20 -7.66 -22.36
C THR A 62 -24.79 -8.10 -21.03
N SER A 63 -25.14 -9.39 -20.91
CA SER A 63 -25.61 -9.99 -19.65
C SER A 63 -24.47 -10.59 -18.82
N THR A 64 -23.22 -10.57 -19.33
CA THR A 64 -22.08 -11.19 -18.67
C THR A 64 -21.44 -10.23 -17.69
N ILE A 65 -21.42 -10.61 -16.41
CA ILE A 65 -20.70 -9.91 -15.36
C ILE A 65 -19.66 -10.87 -14.80
N ARG A 66 -18.43 -10.40 -14.67
CA ARG A 66 -17.36 -11.12 -13.98
C ARG A 66 -16.97 -10.40 -12.71
N MET A 67 -16.58 -11.17 -11.70
CA MET A 67 -16.10 -10.62 -10.44
C MET A 67 -14.84 -11.30 -9.95
N VAL A 68 -14.07 -10.58 -9.15
CA VAL A 68 -12.93 -11.12 -8.41
C VAL A 68 -12.91 -10.56 -7.00
N GLN A 69 -12.59 -11.41 -6.02
CA GLN A 69 -12.35 -11.02 -4.64
C GLN A 69 -10.90 -10.64 -4.44
N ILE A 70 -10.65 -9.55 -3.72
CA ILE A 70 -9.31 -9.07 -3.35
C ILE A 70 -9.06 -9.45 -1.90
N LEU A 71 -8.20 -10.45 -1.68
CA LEU A 71 -7.92 -10.99 -0.35
C LEU A 71 -6.67 -10.37 0.29
N ASN A 72 -5.65 -10.09 -0.51
CA ASN A 72 -4.38 -9.57 -0.05
C ASN A 72 -4.06 -8.27 -0.78
N ARG A 73 -3.66 -7.26 -0.03
CA ARG A 73 -3.23 -5.97 -0.58
C ARG A 73 -1.85 -5.61 -0.02
N SER A 74 -1.03 -5.06 -0.87
CA SER A 74 0.28 -4.54 -0.50
C SER A 74 0.62 -3.35 -1.38
N ILE A 75 1.19 -2.31 -0.81
CA ILE A 75 1.62 -1.14 -1.59
C ILE A 75 2.72 -1.56 -2.56
N ASN A 76 2.43 -1.52 -3.86
CA ASN A 76 3.39 -1.80 -4.93
C ASN A 76 3.17 -0.83 -6.11
N LEU A 77 3.72 0.37 -5.99
CA LEU A 77 3.58 1.43 -6.99
C LEU A 77 4.28 1.08 -8.33
N GLU A 78 5.28 0.20 -8.30
CA GLU A 78 5.94 -0.28 -9.51
C GLU A 78 4.96 -1.10 -10.37
N LYS A 79 4.24 -2.05 -9.76
CA LYS A 79 3.20 -2.81 -10.48
C LYS A 79 2.12 -1.90 -11.04
N VAL A 80 1.65 -0.92 -10.25
CA VAL A 80 0.65 0.07 -10.71
C VAL A 80 1.20 0.85 -11.93
N SER A 81 2.45 1.29 -11.89
CA SER A 81 3.09 2.00 -12.99
C SER A 81 3.20 1.13 -14.24
N ASN A 82 3.61 -0.14 -14.09
CA ASN A 82 3.76 -1.08 -15.20
C ASN A 82 2.42 -1.36 -15.88
N ILE A 83 1.33 -1.56 -15.13
CA ILE A 83 -0.01 -1.77 -15.71
C ILE A 83 -0.46 -0.52 -16.47
N ASN A 84 -0.27 0.66 -15.90
CA ASN A 84 -0.60 1.91 -16.59
C ASN A 84 0.21 2.09 -17.88
N GLN A 85 1.46 1.64 -17.91
CA GLN A 85 2.29 1.67 -19.10
C GLN A 85 1.77 0.68 -20.14
N LEU A 86 1.54 -0.59 -19.76
CA LEU A 86 1.00 -1.63 -20.64
C LEU A 86 -0.35 -1.23 -21.24
N SER A 87 -1.23 -0.61 -20.44
CA SER A 87 -2.52 -0.12 -20.95
C SER A 87 -2.38 0.97 -22.00
N ARG A 88 -1.42 1.90 -21.84
CA ARG A 88 -1.13 2.95 -22.81
C ARG A 88 -0.54 2.39 -24.10
N GLU A 89 0.44 1.50 -23.99
CA GLU A 89 1.07 0.84 -25.14
C GLU A 89 0.04 0.03 -25.94
N TYR A 90 -0.88 -0.65 -25.24
CA TYR A 90 -2.01 -1.33 -25.87
C TYR A 90 -2.94 -0.36 -26.63
N VAL A 91 -3.29 0.78 -26.04
CA VAL A 91 -4.11 1.82 -26.69
C VAL A 91 -3.41 2.42 -27.92
N MET A 92 -2.08 2.50 -27.91
CA MET A 92 -1.28 2.95 -29.08
C MET A 92 -1.19 1.89 -30.19
N GLY A 93 -1.59 0.64 -29.91
CA GLY A 93 -1.56 -0.45 -30.87
C GLY A 93 -0.24 -1.24 -30.89
N ASP A 94 0.63 -1.03 -29.88
CA ASP A 94 1.91 -1.73 -29.77
C ASP A 94 1.73 -3.23 -29.42
N TYR A 95 0.58 -3.60 -28.85
CA TYR A 95 0.24 -4.96 -28.46
C TYR A 95 -1.15 -5.36 -28.95
N THR A 96 -1.30 -6.65 -29.22
CA THR A 96 -2.61 -7.30 -29.34
C THR A 96 -3.21 -7.57 -27.96
N LEU A 97 -4.53 -7.83 -27.89
CA LEU A 97 -5.20 -8.17 -26.64
C LEU A 97 -4.60 -9.43 -25.98
N ASP A 98 -4.16 -10.40 -26.79
CA ASP A 98 -3.51 -11.63 -26.32
C ASP A 98 -2.15 -11.38 -25.68
N GLU A 99 -1.35 -10.52 -26.29
CA GLU A 99 -0.05 -10.11 -25.73
C GLU A 99 -0.21 -9.32 -24.45
N LEU A 100 -1.19 -8.38 -24.40
CA LEU A 100 -1.50 -7.66 -23.18
C LEU A 100 -1.90 -8.61 -22.05
N LEU A 101 -2.80 -9.55 -22.30
CA LEU A 101 -3.24 -10.53 -21.31
C LEU A 101 -2.07 -11.39 -20.81
N THR A 102 -1.17 -11.79 -21.70
CA THR A 102 0.03 -12.58 -21.36
C THR A 102 0.95 -11.77 -20.44
N LYS A 103 1.24 -10.50 -20.79
CA LYS A 103 2.07 -9.60 -19.98
C LYS A 103 1.45 -9.32 -18.60
N LEU A 104 0.14 -9.18 -18.53
CA LEU A 104 -0.56 -9.01 -17.25
C LEU A 104 -0.46 -10.27 -16.38
N LYS A 105 -0.55 -11.47 -16.97
CA LYS A 105 -0.36 -12.74 -16.24
C LYS A 105 1.07 -12.90 -15.73
N GLU A 106 2.06 -12.49 -16.50
CA GLU A 106 3.47 -12.46 -16.05
C GLU A 106 3.65 -11.48 -14.87
N LEU A 107 3.10 -10.28 -14.99
CA LEU A 107 3.17 -9.26 -13.94
C LEU A 107 2.44 -9.69 -12.66
N GLU A 108 1.32 -10.42 -12.77
CA GLU A 108 0.60 -10.97 -11.61
C GLU A 108 1.51 -11.93 -10.82
N GLN A 109 2.22 -12.81 -11.52
CA GLN A 109 3.09 -13.82 -10.91
C GLN A 109 4.40 -13.24 -10.37
N GLU A 110 4.79 -12.05 -10.82
CA GLU A 110 6.03 -11.40 -10.40
C GLU A 110 5.97 -11.06 -8.90
N ARG A 111 6.82 -11.71 -8.11
CA ARG A 111 6.97 -11.45 -6.68
C ARG A 111 8.37 -10.90 -6.41
N LYS A 112 8.49 -9.57 -6.36
CA LYS A 112 9.74 -8.93 -5.92
C LYS A 112 9.77 -8.86 -4.40
N PHE A 113 10.63 -9.63 -3.78
CA PHE A 113 10.87 -9.56 -2.34
C PHE A 113 12.17 -8.79 -2.07
N PHE A 114 12.04 -7.67 -1.40
CA PHE A 114 13.21 -6.98 -0.87
C PHE A 114 13.79 -7.76 0.32
N PRO A 115 15.12 -7.99 0.37
CA PRO A 115 15.75 -8.67 1.47
C PRO A 115 15.62 -7.88 2.77
N LEU A 116 15.69 -8.57 3.92
CA LEU A 116 15.49 -7.95 5.24
C LEU A 116 16.47 -6.82 5.53
N TRP A 117 17.74 -6.97 5.11
CA TRP A 117 18.76 -5.92 5.31
C TRP A 117 18.40 -4.61 4.59
N LEU A 118 17.84 -4.70 3.37
CA LEU A 118 17.42 -3.50 2.63
C LEU A 118 16.21 -2.82 3.30
N ARG A 119 15.28 -3.62 3.83
CA ARG A 119 14.14 -3.10 4.61
C ARG A 119 14.60 -2.39 5.87
N PHE A 120 15.57 -2.98 6.59
CA PHE A 120 16.18 -2.36 7.76
C PHE A 120 16.83 -1.03 7.41
N ILE A 121 17.71 -0.99 6.40
CA ILE A 121 18.40 0.24 5.99
C ILE A 121 17.40 1.31 5.55
N SER A 122 16.40 0.95 4.75
CA SER A 122 15.38 1.91 4.28
C SER A 122 14.61 2.51 5.45
N ALA A 123 14.17 1.69 6.40
CA ALA A 123 13.46 2.16 7.59
C ALA A 123 14.37 3.01 8.49
N ALA A 124 15.62 2.61 8.68
CA ALA A 124 16.62 3.34 9.46
C ALA A 124 16.87 4.75 8.86
N VAL A 125 17.08 4.83 7.55
CA VAL A 125 17.29 6.11 6.85
C VAL A 125 16.07 7.00 6.98
N VAL A 126 14.87 6.47 6.74
CA VAL A 126 13.62 7.22 6.89
C VAL A 126 13.47 7.74 8.31
N SER A 127 13.66 6.88 9.32
CA SER A 127 13.53 7.28 10.74
C SER A 127 14.50 8.41 11.10
N GLY A 128 15.78 8.27 10.77
CA GLY A 128 16.79 9.28 11.07
C GLY A 128 16.55 10.60 10.32
N THR A 129 16.18 10.53 9.04
CA THR A 129 15.91 11.72 8.22
C THR A 129 14.71 12.49 8.76
N ILE A 130 13.63 11.79 9.09
CA ILE A 130 12.41 12.40 9.65
C ILE A 130 12.69 13.01 11.02
N MET A 131 13.44 12.34 11.87
CA MET A 131 13.83 12.90 13.18
C MET A 131 14.56 14.23 13.02
N ILE A 132 15.52 14.34 12.10
CA ILE A 132 16.23 15.61 11.84
C ILE A 132 15.28 16.65 11.25
N LEU A 133 14.39 16.26 10.32
CA LEU A 133 13.43 17.17 9.70
C LEU A 133 12.48 17.81 10.72
N PHE A 134 12.12 17.08 11.77
CA PHE A 134 11.28 17.57 12.88
C PHE A 134 12.05 18.33 13.96
N GLY A 135 13.33 18.60 13.75
CA GLY A 135 14.14 19.43 14.66
C GLY A 135 14.92 18.64 15.69
N GLY A 136 15.11 17.34 15.49
CA GLY A 136 15.98 16.52 16.32
C GLY A 136 17.47 16.86 16.14
N VAL A 137 18.30 16.41 17.09
CA VAL A 137 19.73 16.69 17.10
C VAL A 137 20.54 15.60 16.41
N TRP A 138 21.63 15.99 15.77
CA TRP A 138 22.49 15.06 15.00
C TRP A 138 23.09 13.95 15.86
N SER A 139 23.32 14.18 17.15
CA SER A 139 23.81 13.14 18.09
C SER A 139 22.88 11.95 18.21
N ASP A 140 21.56 12.17 18.06
CA ASP A 140 20.54 11.13 18.19
C ASP A 140 20.30 10.36 16.88
N LEU A 141 20.94 10.80 15.77
CA LEU A 141 20.73 10.23 14.43
C LEU A 141 20.99 8.72 14.37
N PHE A 142 22.16 8.30 14.86
CA PHE A 142 22.55 6.89 14.84
C PHE A 142 21.60 6.01 15.65
N LEU A 143 21.24 6.50 16.83
CA LEU A 143 20.31 5.83 17.74
C LEU A 143 18.92 5.69 17.12
N THR A 144 18.39 6.76 16.52
CA THR A 144 17.11 6.77 15.84
C THR A 144 17.10 5.81 14.64
N CYS A 145 18.14 5.81 13.82
CA CYS A 145 18.29 4.87 12.71
C CYS A 145 18.24 3.41 13.19
N LEU A 146 18.95 3.11 14.29
CA LEU A 146 19.00 1.76 14.84
C LEU A 146 17.63 1.33 15.39
N ILE A 147 17.01 2.15 16.25
CA ILE A 147 15.71 1.84 16.86
C ILE A 147 14.62 1.73 15.78
N GLY A 148 14.56 2.67 14.84
CA GLY A 148 13.57 2.68 13.78
C GLY A 148 13.72 1.49 12.82
N GLY A 149 14.96 1.14 12.45
CA GLY A 149 15.25 -0.04 11.65
C GLY A 149 14.82 -1.34 12.35
N LEU A 150 15.18 -1.51 13.62
CA LEU A 150 14.77 -2.67 14.43
C LEU A 150 13.26 -2.73 14.64
N GLY A 151 12.62 -1.59 14.93
CA GLY A 151 11.16 -1.49 15.07
C GLY A 151 10.42 -1.94 13.81
N TYR A 152 10.90 -1.53 12.63
CA TYR A 152 10.32 -1.97 11.37
C TYR A 152 10.52 -3.47 11.10
N ILE A 153 11.68 -4.04 11.44
CA ILE A 153 11.91 -5.48 11.33
C ILE A 153 11.01 -6.25 12.28
N LEU A 154 10.80 -5.74 13.49
CA LEU A 154 9.85 -6.34 14.43
C LEU A 154 8.42 -6.32 13.88
N TYR A 155 7.97 -5.17 13.32
CA TYR A 155 6.68 -5.06 12.62
C TYR A 155 6.55 -6.14 11.54
N TYR A 156 7.53 -6.19 10.62
CA TYR A 156 7.49 -7.12 9.50
C TYR A 156 7.48 -8.59 9.95
N SER A 157 8.28 -8.93 10.95
CA SER A 157 8.38 -10.29 11.49
C SER A 157 7.09 -10.69 12.23
N SER A 158 6.55 -9.79 13.06
CA SER A 158 5.29 -9.99 13.78
C SER A 158 4.12 -10.16 12.80
N LEU A 159 4.06 -9.33 11.76
CA LEU A 159 3.02 -9.44 10.74
C LEU A 159 3.07 -10.79 10.01
N LYS A 160 4.26 -11.30 9.71
CA LYS A 160 4.45 -12.59 9.04
C LYS A 160 4.02 -13.78 9.93
N VAL A 161 4.29 -13.70 11.24
CA VAL A 161 3.98 -14.76 12.20
C VAL A 161 2.54 -14.71 12.66
N LEU A 162 2.09 -13.56 13.14
CA LEU A 162 0.76 -13.38 13.75
C LEU A 162 -0.34 -13.20 12.71
N ARG A 163 -0.02 -12.66 11.52
CA ARG A 163 -0.97 -12.31 10.46
C ARG A 163 -2.06 -11.31 10.89
N ILE A 164 -1.83 -10.58 11.97
CA ILE A 164 -2.72 -9.55 12.52
C ILE A 164 -1.99 -8.21 12.42
N LYS A 165 -2.42 -7.37 11.46
CA LYS A 165 -1.77 -6.11 11.13
C LYS A 165 -1.70 -5.17 12.34
N PHE A 166 -2.83 -4.83 12.92
CA PHE A 166 -2.93 -3.85 14.00
C PHE A 166 -2.14 -4.24 15.26
N LEU A 167 -2.12 -5.54 15.61
CA LEU A 167 -1.31 -6.04 16.71
C LEU A 167 0.20 -5.92 16.41
N SER A 168 0.60 -6.17 15.17
CA SER A 168 2.00 -6.03 14.75
C SER A 168 2.47 -4.58 14.80
N GLU A 169 1.61 -3.63 14.45
CA GLU A 169 1.86 -2.18 14.57
C GLU A 169 2.00 -1.76 16.03
N PHE A 170 1.09 -2.23 16.90
CA PHE A 170 1.18 -1.99 18.34
C PHE A 170 2.50 -2.50 18.94
N LEU A 171 2.87 -3.76 18.67
CA LEU A 171 4.10 -4.37 19.20
C LEU A 171 5.36 -3.63 18.75
N ALA A 172 5.41 -3.22 17.48
CA ALA A 172 6.52 -2.46 16.95
C ALA A 172 6.63 -1.06 17.59
N ALA A 173 5.51 -0.34 17.69
CA ALA A 173 5.46 0.98 18.33
C ALA A 173 5.78 0.89 19.82
N PHE A 174 5.29 -0.13 20.52
CA PHE A 174 5.63 -0.41 21.91
C PHE A 174 7.14 -0.63 22.10
N PHE A 175 7.76 -1.46 21.26
CA PHE A 175 9.20 -1.65 21.26
C PHE A 175 9.96 -0.34 21.03
N ILE A 176 9.55 0.44 20.02
CA ILE A 176 10.16 1.76 19.72
C ILE A 176 10.09 2.68 20.93
N GLY A 177 8.91 2.80 21.57
CA GLY A 177 8.73 3.61 22.74
C GLY A 177 9.63 3.18 23.90
N CYS A 178 9.65 1.88 24.24
CA CYS A 178 10.52 1.33 25.29
C CYS A 178 12.00 1.60 25.00
N ALA A 179 12.45 1.33 23.77
CA ALA A 179 13.85 1.50 23.38
C ALA A 179 14.28 2.98 23.42
N ALA A 180 13.42 3.90 22.98
CA ALA A 180 13.68 5.34 23.03
C ALA A 180 13.78 5.86 24.48
N LEU A 181 12.84 5.47 25.35
CA LEU A 181 12.86 5.89 26.76
C LEU A 181 14.05 5.32 27.53
N LEU A 182 14.33 4.03 27.35
CA LEU A 182 15.50 3.40 27.98
C LEU A 182 16.80 4.04 27.52
N SER A 183 16.93 4.36 26.24
CA SER A 183 18.12 5.02 25.71
C SER A 183 18.31 6.42 26.28
N SER A 184 17.22 7.17 26.50
CA SER A 184 17.28 8.48 27.15
C SER A 184 17.67 8.37 28.62
N GLN A 185 17.13 7.40 29.37
CA GLN A 185 17.50 7.16 30.77
C GLN A 185 18.98 6.74 30.92
N LEU A 186 19.54 6.05 29.93
CA LEU A 186 20.96 5.67 29.89
C LEU A 186 21.88 6.82 29.41
N GLY A 187 21.30 7.99 29.10
CA GLY A 187 22.07 9.15 28.60
C GLY A 187 22.59 8.99 27.17
N LEU A 188 22.07 8.02 26.40
CA LEU A 188 22.46 7.76 25.01
C LEU A 188 21.67 8.63 24.02
N GLY A 189 20.46 9.10 24.40
CA GLY A 189 19.60 9.97 23.59
C GLY A 189 19.31 11.28 24.32
N ILE A 190 19.35 12.41 23.60
CA ILE A 190 19.12 13.73 24.17
C ILE A 190 17.63 14.09 24.11
N ASN A 191 16.99 13.83 22.95
CA ASN A 191 15.59 14.22 22.71
C ASN A 191 14.74 12.99 22.40
N GLN A 192 14.21 12.36 23.46
CA GLN A 192 13.41 11.13 23.35
C GLN A 192 12.17 11.30 22.44
N ASP A 193 11.53 12.48 22.47
CA ASP A 193 10.31 12.71 21.71
C ASP A 193 10.59 12.71 20.21
N MET A 194 11.70 13.35 19.79
CA MET A 194 12.11 13.36 18.38
C MET A 194 12.58 11.97 17.91
N ILE A 195 13.23 11.21 18.79
CA ILE A 195 13.60 9.81 18.51
C ILE A 195 12.34 8.97 18.26
N ILE A 196 11.34 9.06 19.16
CA ILE A 196 10.07 8.34 19.00
C ILE A 196 9.37 8.73 17.70
N ILE A 197 9.22 10.04 17.44
CA ILE A 197 8.57 10.54 16.22
C ILE A 197 9.27 9.99 14.97
N GLY A 198 10.60 10.10 14.90
CA GLY A 198 11.36 9.57 13.77
C GLY A 198 11.20 8.06 13.58
N CYS A 199 11.27 7.30 14.67
CA CYS A 199 11.21 5.83 14.62
C CYS A 199 9.84 5.28 14.25
N VAL A 200 8.73 5.96 14.59
CA VAL A 200 7.37 5.48 14.24
C VAL A 200 6.96 5.82 12.82
N MET A 201 7.63 6.78 12.15
CA MET A 201 7.25 7.23 10.81
C MET A 201 7.16 6.13 9.75
N PRO A 202 8.04 5.11 9.70
CA PRO A 202 7.88 4.00 8.77
C PRO A 202 6.60 3.17 8.99
N LEU A 203 5.94 3.29 10.15
CA LEU A 203 4.70 2.58 10.49
C LEU A 203 3.45 3.43 10.20
N VAL A 204 3.59 4.75 10.05
CA VAL A 204 2.47 5.66 9.83
C VAL A 204 1.79 5.37 8.50
N PRO A 205 0.45 5.23 8.46
CA PRO A 205 -0.30 4.82 7.27
C PRO A 205 -0.54 5.97 6.26
N GLY A 206 0.53 6.67 5.86
CA GLY A 206 0.45 7.88 5.03
C GLY A 206 -0.19 7.65 3.66
N VAL A 207 0.21 6.60 2.95
CA VAL A 207 -0.35 6.27 1.63
C VAL A 207 -1.84 5.91 1.75
N GLN A 208 -2.23 5.17 2.78
CA GLN A 208 -3.63 4.80 3.02
C GLN A 208 -4.49 6.04 3.30
N MET A 209 -3.99 7.00 4.10
CA MET A 209 -4.69 8.25 4.40
C MET A 209 -4.88 9.11 3.14
N THR A 210 -3.83 9.27 2.34
CA THR A 210 -3.91 10.05 1.09
C THR A 210 -4.82 9.40 0.06
N ASN A 211 -4.77 8.08 -0.09
CA ASN A 211 -5.65 7.35 -1.00
C ASN A 211 -7.10 7.37 -0.51
N ALA A 212 -7.35 7.29 0.81
CA ALA A 212 -8.69 7.43 1.37
C ALA A 212 -9.32 8.78 0.99
N LEU A 213 -8.56 9.87 1.17
CA LEU A 213 -9.05 11.21 0.81
C LEU A 213 -9.30 11.33 -0.70
N ARG A 214 -8.41 10.81 -1.53
CA ARG A 214 -8.61 10.81 -3.00
C ARG A 214 -9.84 10.03 -3.43
N ASP A 215 -10.04 8.84 -2.87
CA ASP A 215 -11.20 8.01 -3.18
C ASP A 215 -12.50 8.72 -2.76
N LEU A 216 -12.54 9.38 -1.59
CA LEU A 216 -13.69 10.20 -1.15
C LEU A 216 -13.97 11.36 -2.12
N LEU A 217 -12.94 12.11 -2.51
CA LEU A 217 -13.09 13.24 -3.43
C LEU A 217 -13.49 12.80 -4.84
N ALA A 218 -13.11 11.59 -5.25
CA ALA A 218 -13.51 10.99 -6.53
C ALA A 218 -14.91 10.36 -6.49
N GLY A 219 -15.62 10.36 -5.34
CA GLY A 219 -16.96 9.78 -5.18
C GLY A 219 -16.97 8.29 -4.81
N HIS A 220 -15.83 7.66 -4.63
CA HIS A 220 -15.71 6.26 -4.19
C HIS A 220 -15.85 6.15 -2.66
N TYR A 221 -16.99 6.56 -2.12
CA TYR A 221 -17.21 6.71 -0.67
C TYR A 221 -16.95 5.43 0.12
N LEU A 222 -17.41 4.27 -0.37
CA LEU A 222 -17.21 3.01 0.34
C LEU A 222 -15.72 2.67 0.50
N SER A 223 -14.95 2.83 -0.56
CA SER A 223 -13.51 2.58 -0.56
C SER A 223 -12.77 3.60 0.29
N GLY A 224 -13.11 4.88 0.15
CA GLY A 224 -12.49 5.95 0.92
C GLY A 224 -12.73 5.82 2.42
N VAL A 225 -13.97 5.53 2.85
CA VAL A 225 -14.29 5.28 4.27
C VAL A 225 -13.56 4.05 4.79
N SER A 226 -13.55 2.95 4.03
CA SER A 226 -12.86 1.71 4.43
C SER A 226 -11.34 1.95 4.63
N ARG A 227 -10.66 2.62 3.67
CA ARG A 227 -9.25 3.00 3.80
C ARG A 227 -9.00 3.94 4.97
N GLY A 228 -9.86 4.93 5.13
CA GLY A 228 -9.77 5.90 6.24
C GLY A 228 -9.89 5.23 7.61
N THR A 229 -10.83 4.30 7.74
CA THR A 229 -11.00 3.51 8.97
C THR A 229 -9.77 2.63 9.24
N GLU A 230 -9.24 1.95 8.23
CA GLU A 230 -8.00 1.16 8.37
C GLU A 230 -6.81 2.03 8.81
N ALA A 231 -6.64 3.19 8.18
CA ALA A 231 -5.59 4.13 8.56
C ALA A 231 -5.75 4.68 9.98
N MET A 232 -6.99 5.00 10.38
CA MET A 232 -7.30 5.46 11.74
C MET A 232 -6.99 4.38 12.79
N MET A 233 -7.35 3.13 12.53
CA MET A 233 -7.03 2.00 13.41
C MET A 233 -5.51 1.83 13.56
N THR A 234 -4.75 1.87 12.47
CA THR A 234 -3.28 1.82 12.51
C THR A 234 -2.71 2.96 13.36
N ALA A 235 -3.11 4.20 13.09
CA ALA A 235 -2.64 5.37 13.86
C ALA A 235 -2.99 5.26 15.34
N SER A 236 -4.21 4.80 15.66
CA SER A 236 -4.64 4.59 17.05
C SER A 236 -3.80 3.53 17.77
N MET A 237 -3.47 2.41 17.10
CA MET A 237 -2.63 1.37 17.70
C MET A 237 -1.22 1.85 17.99
N ILE A 238 -0.63 2.65 17.09
CA ILE A 238 0.66 3.30 17.34
C ILE A 238 0.57 4.25 18.53
N GLY A 239 -0.45 5.12 18.55
CA GLY A 239 -0.66 6.08 19.62
C GLY A 239 -0.90 5.42 20.98
N PHE A 240 -1.75 4.38 21.05
CA PHE A 240 -1.98 3.61 22.27
C PHE A 240 -0.72 2.91 22.77
N ALA A 241 0.09 2.34 21.87
CA ALA A 241 1.34 1.70 22.25
C ALA A 241 2.31 2.68 22.92
N ILE A 242 2.49 3.86 22.31
CA ILE A 242 3.37 4.90 22.88
C ILE A 242 2.81 5.45 24.19
N ALA A 243 1.50 5.72 24.26
CA ALA A 243 0.86 6.20 25.50
C ALA A 243 1.00 5.17 26.63
N PHE A 244 0.85 3.88 26.32
CA PHE A 244 1.03 2.79 27.29
C PHE A 244 2.46 2.70 27.81
N VAL A 245 3.46 2.88 26.92
CA VAL A 245 4.87 2.94 27.34
C VAL A 245 5.10 4.12 28.27
N PHE A 246 4.60 5.32 27.95
CA PHE A 246 4.74 6.47 28.85
C PHE A 246 4.14 6.20 30.23
N GLN A 247 2.98 5.56 30.30
CA GLN A 247 2.34 5.21 31.58
C GLN A 247 3.13 4.17 32.39
N LEU A 248 3.94 3.32 31.75
CA LEU A 248 4.78 2.35 32.45
C LEU A 248 6.05 2.96 33.05
N PHE A 249 6.55 4.05 32.45
CA PHE A 249 7.84 4.65 32.82
C PHE A 249 7.71 5.95 33.65
N TYR A 250 6.52 6.54 33.64
CA TYR A 250 6.17 7.76 34.39
C TYR A 250 4.95 7.54 35.28
#